data_350094d124d666384152f8e8479526b7
#
_entry.id   350094d124d666384152f8e8479526b7
#
_cell.length_a   1.000
_cell.length_b   1.000
_cell.length_c   1.000
_cell.angle_alpha   90.00
_cell.angle_beta   90.00
_cell.angle_gamma   90.00
#
_symmetry.space_group_name_H-M   'P 1'
#
loop_
_entity.id
_entity.type
_entity.pdbx_description
1 polymer ?
#
loop_
_entity_poly.entity_id
_entity_poly.type
_entity_poly.pdbx_seq_one_letter_code
_entity_poly.pdbx_strand_id
1 'polypeptide(L)'
;RGTLILILWWISASVHAQLNIEIFGGGASRIPIAIVPFADENKLQQGITTVIGADLQRTGLFKLVDPSGLSPHAPTDVVYADWVNRGANALVIGRVINQPGGQVEIQFRLMDVAKKSQLTGLAITVPTTQLRAAAHRIADVIYEALTGDVGVFSTRIAYVLKRGNKYALQVADADGYNAQSIIE
;
A
#
# COMPACT_ATOMS: atom_id res chain seq x y z
N ARG A 1 58.71 52.60 13.61
CA ARG A 1 57.54 52.04 14.34
C ARG A 1 56.39 51.93 13.33
N GLY A 2 56.28 50.78 12.68
CA GLY A 2 55.23 50.47 11.71
C GLY A 2 54.15 49.59 12.37
N THR A 3 52.95 50.11 12.41
CA THR A 3 51.77 49.41 12.92
C THR A 3 51.16 48.62 11.77
N LEU A 4 51.27 47.31 11.83
CA LEU A 4 50.64 46.36 10.87
C LEU A 4 49.18 46.21 11.24
N ILE A 5 48.26 46.76 10.41
CA ILE A 5 46.81 46.52 10.55
C ILE A 5 46.46 45.27 9.80
N LEU A 6 46.16 44.20 10.54
CA LEU A 6 45.59 42.94 10.02
C LEU A 6 44.10 43.14 9.78
N ILE A 7 43.69 43.26 8.52
CA ILE A 7 42.30 43.21 8.10
C ILE A 7 41.89 41.77 7.98
N LEU A 8 41.13 41.26 8.97
CA LEU A 8 40.49 39.95 8.92
C LEU A 8 39.27 40.05 7.99
N TRP A 9 39.42 39.59 6.76
CA TRP A 9 38.29 39.42 5.86
C TRP A 9 37.47 38.21 6.30
N TRP A 10 36.28 38.46 6.84
CA TRP A 10 35.29 37.42 7.09
C TRP A 10 34.69 36.98 5.75
N ILE A 11 35.13 35.84 5.26
CA ILE A 11 34.50 35.16 4.14
C ILE A 11 33.25 34.49 4.68
N SER A 12 32.08 35.13 4.49
CA SER A 12 30.78 34.50 4.72
C SER A 12 30.54 33.50 3.61
N ALA A 13 30.83 32.21 3.84
CA ALA A 13 30.44 31.15 2.97
C ALA A 13 28.89 30.95 3.07
N SER A 14 28.15 31.39 2.06
CA SER A 14 26.75 31.09 1.92
C SER A 14 26.59 29.58 1.69
N VAL A 15 26.22 28.84 2.73
CA VAL A 15 25.82 27.45 2.62
C VAL A 15 24.47 27.42 1.95
N HIS A 16 24.44 27.17 0.65
CA HIS A 16 23.20 26.82 -0.06
C HIS A 16 22.91 25.36 0.24
N ALA A 17 21.90 25.12 1.09
CA ALA A 17 21.29 23.79 1.20
C ALA A 17 20.54 23.52 -0.10
N GLN A 18 21.18 22.81 -1.04
CA GLN A 18 20.48 22.26 -2.20
C GLN A 18 19.61 21.09 -1.73
N LEU A 19 18.30 21.29 -1.80
CA LEU A 19 17.35 20.19 -1.68
C LEU A 19 17.49 19.33 -2.94
N ASN A 20 18.24 18.24 -2.84
CA ASN A 20 18.35 17.25 -3.92
C ASN A 20 17.11 16.38 -3.88
N ILE A 21 16.09 16.70 -4.68
CA ILE A 21 14.92 15.85 -4.85
C ILE A 21 15.30 14.79 -5.87
N GLU A 22 15.73 13.63 -5.41
CA GLU A 22 15.81 12.44 -6.26
C GLU A 22 14.38 11.95 -6.53
N ILE A 23 13.90 12.20 -7.75
CA ILE A 23 12.64 11.61 -8.21
C ILE A 23 12.91 10.15 -8.58
N PHE A 24 12.75 9.26 -7.62
CA PHE A 24 12.67 7.83 -7.88
C PHE A 24 11.33 7.55 -8.57
N GLY A 25 11.33 7.31 -9.87
CA GLY A 25 10.09 6.99 -10.57
C GLY A 25 10.09 7.15 -12.09
N GLY A 26 11.11 7.73 -12.67
CA GLY A 26 11.16 7.97 -14.13
C GLY A 26 11.74 6.82 -14.95
N GLY A 27 11.70 5.56 -14.49
CA GLY A 27 12.29 4.43 -15.24
C GLY A 27 12.36 3.12 -14.49
N ALA A 28 12.03 3.09 -13.18
CA ALA A 28 11.96 1.82 -12.46
C ALA A 28 10.81 0.98 -13.03
N SER A 29 11.11 -0.24 -13.48
CA SER A 29 10.11 -1.19 -13.93
C SER A 29 9.16 -1.48 -12.78
N ARG A 30 7.88 -1.06 -12.90
CA ARG A 30 6.86 -1.35 -11.89
C ARG A 30 6.73 -2.86 -11.71
N ILE A 31 6.49 -3.30 -10.49
CA ILE A 31 6.27 -4.72 -10.16
C ILE A 31 4.89 -5.13 -10.68
N PRO A 32 4.81 -6.02 -11.71
CA PRO A 32 3.53 -6.51 -12.19
C PRO A 32 2.92 -7.49 -11.18
N ILE A 33 1.76 -7.14 -10.63
CA ILE A 33 1.05 -7.94 -9.64
C ILE A 33 -0.39 -8.21 -10.10
N ALA A 34 -0.82 -9.45 -10.04
CA ALA A 34 -2.21 -9.82 -10.21
C ALA A 34 -2.87 -10.03 -8.84
N ILE A 35 -4.07 -9.47 -8.66
CA ILE A 35 -4.87 -9.63 -7.45
C ILE A 35 -6.18 -10.27 -7.89
N VAL A 36 -6.34 -11.54 -7.57
CA VAL A 36 -7.56 -12.27 -7.88
C VAL A 36 -8.63 -11.93 -6.83
N PRO A 37 -9.86 -11.60 -7.22
CA PRO A 37 -10.95 -11.44 -6.27
C PRO A 37 -11.04 -12.65 -5.34
N PHE A 38 -11.06 -12.43 -4.03
CA PHE A 38 -11.06 -13.54 -3.08
C PHE A 38 -12.35 -14.34 -3.17
N ALA A 39 -12.27 -15.66 -2.97
CA ALA A 39 -13.46 -16.48 -2.90
C ALA A 39 -14.45 -15.93 -1.87
N ASP A 40 -15.73 -15.86 -2.24
CA ASP A 40 -16.83 -15.33 -1.42
C ASP A 40 -16.76 -13.82 -1.06
N GLU A 41 -15.79 -13.08 -1.59
CA GLU A 41 -15.66 -11.63 -1.37
C GLU A 41 -16.88 -10.84 -1.88
N ASN A 42 -17.52 -11.32 -2.94
CA ASN A 42 -18.72 -10.69 -3.52
C ASN A 42 -19.94 -10.66 -2.57
N LYS A 43 -19.89 -11.42 -1.48
CA LYS A 43 -20.90 -11.42 -0.41
C LYS A 43 -20.70 -10.30 0.60
N LEU A 44 -19.58 -9.59 0.52
CA LEU A 44 -19.24 -8.48 1.41
C LEU A 44 -19.76 -7.17 0.85
N GLN A 45 -20.05 -6.22 1.74
CA GLN A 45 -20.48 -4.86 1.34
C GLN A 45 -19.32 -4.06 0.68
N GLN A 46 -18.08 -4.43 0.97
CA GLN A 46 -16.89 -3.79 0.44
C GLN A 46 -15.90 -4.84 -0.06
N GLY A 47 -15.44 -4.68 -1.30
CA GLY A 47 -14.41 -5.54 -1.90
C GLY A 47 -13.05 -5.34 -1.25
N ILE A 48 -12.52 -6.40 -0.65
CA ILE A 48 -11.21 -6.41 0.00
C ILE A 48 -10.10 -6.20 -1.03
N THR A 49 -10.15 -6.98 -2.13
CA THR A 49 -9.14 -6.94 -3.19
C THR A 49 -9.11 -5.62 -3.93
N THR A 50 -10.25 -4.92 -4.03
CA THR A 50 -10.32 -3.57 -4.60
C THR A 50 -9.52 -2.57 -3.77
N VAL A 51 -9.63 -2.62 -2.43
CA VAL A 51 -8.86 -1.75 -1.53
C VAL A 51 -7.37 -2.06 -1.62
N ILE A 52 -6.99 -3.34 -1.57
CA ILE A 52 -5.59 -3.77 -1.71
C ILE A 52 -5.00 -3.26 -3.03
N GLY A 53 -5.72 -3.43 -4.13
CA GLY A 53 -5.26 -2.97 -5.44
C GLY A 53 -5.07 -1.46 -5.51
N ALA A 54 -6.00 -0.68 -4.95
CA ALA A 54 -5.91 0.77 -4.89
C ALA A 54 -4.72 1.25 -4.05
N ASP A 55 -4.45 0.60 -2.91
CA ASP A 55 -3.31 0.92 -2.06
C ASP A 55 -1.99 0.71 -2.78
N LEU A 56 -1.78 -0.48 -3.34
CA LEU A 56 -0.56 -0.81 -4.06
C LEU A 56 -0.36 0.08 -5.29
N GLN A 57 -1.42 0.33 -6.06
CA GLN A 57 -1.36 1.18 -7.25
C GLN A 57 -0.98 2.62 -6.93
N ARG A 58 -1.46 3.16 -5.80
CA ARG A 58 -1.19 4.53 -5.34
C ARG A 58 0.29 4.79 -5.07
N THR A 59 1.07 3.77 -4.73
CA THR A 59 2.52 3.90 -4.52
C THR A 59 3.29 4.21 -5.81
N GLY A 60 2.71 3.93 -6.97
CA GLY A 60 3.41 4.02 -8.25
C GLY A 60 4.41 2.89 -8.53
N LEU A 61 4.69 2.03 -7.56
CA LEU A 61 5.65 0.93 -7.69
C LEU A 61 5.05 -0.33 -8.31
N PHE A 62 3.72 -0.45 -8.36
CA PHE A 62 3.03 -1.63 -8.86
C PHE A 62 2.26 -1.34 -10.15
N LYS A 63 2.20 -2.37 -11.00
CA LYS A 63 1.34 -2.42 -12.18
C LYS A 63 0.35 -3.56 -11.98
N LEU A 64 -0.95 -3.24 -11.85
CA LEU A 64 -1.97 -4.27 -11.75
C LEU A 64 -2.10 -5.01 -13.08
N VAL A 65 -2.09 -6.34 -13.00
CA VAL A 65 -2.32 -7.27 -14.10
C VAL A 65 -3.75 -7.77 -14.01
N ASP A 66 -4.49 -7.74 -15.10
CA ASP A 66 -5.88 -8.16 -15.16
C ASP A 66 -6.03 -9.67 -14.85
N PRO A 67 -6.77 -10.06 -13.78
CA PRO A 67 -7.00 -11.45 -13.43
C PRO A 67 -8.18 -12.09 -14.17
N SER A 68 -8.92 -11.36 -15.01
CA SER A 68 -10.19 -11.80 -15.62
C SER A 68 -10.08 -13.18 -16.28
N GLY A 69 -11.05 -14.03 -16.00
CA GLY A 69 -11.11 -15.40 -16.52
C GLY A 69 -10.25 -16.42 -15.76
N LEU A 70 -9.47 -16.00 -14.75
CA LEU A 70 -8.70 -16.89 -13.87
C LEU A 70 -9.10 -16.62 -12.42
N SER A 71 -9.48 -17.68 -11.70
CA SER A 71 -9.99 -17.56 -10.32
C SER A 71 -9.38 -18.60 -9.37
N PRO A 72 -8.04 -18.70 -9.27
CA PRO A 72 -7.43 -19.56 -8.26
C PRO A 72 -7.65 -18.95 -6.87
N HIS A 73 -8.05 -19.77 -5.91
CA HIS A 73 -8.25 -19.32 -4.52
C HIS A 73 -7.38 -20.09 -3.52
N ALA A 74 -6.72 -21.16 -3.97
CA ALA A 74 -5.75 -21.92 -3.22
C ALA A 74 -4.45 -22.08 -4.04
N PRO A 75 -3.28 -22.28 -3.39
CA PRO A 75 -2.01 -22.47 -4.10
C PRO A 75 -2.03 -23.63 -5.10
N THR A 76 -2.82 -24.68 -4.83
CA THR A 76 -3.01 -25.84 -5.68
C THR A 76 -3.74 -25.55 -6.99
N ASP A 77 -4.52 -24.46 -7.02
CA ASP A 77 -5.35 -24.08 -8.16
C ASP A 77 -4.58 -23.20 -9.16
N VAL A 78 -3.35 -22.78 -8.79
CA VAL A 78 -2.56 -21.83 -9.58
C VAL A 78 -1.89 -22.50 -10.77
N VAL A 79 -2.34 -22.17 -11.97
CA VAL A 79 -1.65 -22.52 -13.22
C VAL A 79 -0.67 -21.39 -13.54
N TYR A 80 0.58 -21.52 -13.08
CA TYR A 80 1.59 -20.46 -13.18
C TYR A 80 1.87 -20.00 -14.61
N ALA A 81 1.75 -20.88 -15.59
CA ALA A 81 1.95 -20.53 -17.00
C ALA A 81 1.01 -19.41 -17.47
N ASP A 82 -0.23 -19.41 -17.01
CA ASP A 82 -1.21 -18.40 -17.38
C ASP A 82 -0.81 -17.01 -16.85
N TRP A 83 -0.24 -16.95 -15.65
CA TRP A 83 0.23 -15.70 -15.03
C TRP A 83 1.53 -15.20 -15.66
N VAL A 84 2.44 -16.10 -16.03
CA VAL A 84 3.63 -15.74 -16.83
C VAL A 84 3.22 -15.13 -18.16
N ASN A 85 2.27 -15.74 -18.88
CA ASN A 85 1.77 -15.24 -20.16
C ASN A 85 1.09 -13.86 -20.05
N ARG A 86 0.52 -13.54 -18.89
CA ARG A 86 -0.05 -12.22 -18.58
C ARG A 86 1.00 -11.21 -18.12
N GLY A 87 2.25 -11.66 -17.90
CA GLY A 87 3.35 -10.83 -17.44
C GLY A 87 3.27 -10.48 -15.95
N ALA A 88 2.60 -11.28 -15.13
CA ALA A 88 2.59 -11.10 -13.68
C ALA A 88 3.85 -11.68 -13.05
N ASN A 89 4.48 -10.93 -12.16
CA ASN A 89 5.59 -11.39 -11.33
C ASN A 89 5.12 -11.91 -9.97
N ALA A 90 4.05 -11.32 -9.45
CA ALA A 90 3.43 -11.68 -8.20
C ALA A 90 1.92 -11.92 -8.39
N LEU A 91 1.37 -12.83 -7.57
CA LEU A 91 -0.04 -13.19 -7.61
C LEU A 91 -0.59 -13.23 -6.19
N VAL A 92 -1.68 -12.51 -5.96
CA VAL A 92 -2.44 -12.53 -4.70
C VAL A 92 -3.71 -13.34 -4.91
N ILE A 93 -3.88 -14.36 -4.08
CA ILE A 93 -5.05 -15.23 -4.04
C ILE A 93 -5.59 -15.31 -2.61
N GLY A 94 -6.85 -15.65 -2.44
CA GLY A 94 -7.41 -15.77 -1.10
C GLY A 94 -8.87 -16.16 -1.08
N ARG A 95 -9.41 -16.17 0.14
CA ARG A 95 -10.82 -16.46 0.41
C ARG A 95 -11.32 -15.71 1.63
N VAL A 96 -12.63 -15.58 1.70
CA VAL A 96 -13.35 -15.00 2.83
C VAL A 96 -14.24 -16.09 3.43
N ILE A 97 -14.18 -16.22 4.75
CA ILE A 97 -14.96 -17.22 5.49
C ILE A 97 -15.80 -16.49 6.54
N ASN A 98 -17.12 -16.55 6.41
CA ASN A 98 -18.00 -16.00 7.43
C ASN A 98 -17.90 -16.81 8.71
N GLN A 99 -17.75 -16.09 9.83
CA GLN A 99 -17.69 -16.66 11.17
C GLN A 99 -18.91 -16.25 12.01
N PRO A 100 -19.27 -17.01 13.02
CA PRO A 100 -20.33 -16.62 13.95
C PRO A 100 -20.08 -15.24 14.58
N GLY A 101 -21.16 -14.54 14.97
CA GLY A 101 -21.03 -13.25 15.67
C GLY A 101 -20.70 -12.06 14.78
N GLY A 102 -20.95 -12.13 13.47
CA GLY A 102 -20.69 -11.02 12.54
C GLY A 102 -19.20 -10.80 12.27
N GLN A 103 -18.41 -11.84 12.44
CA GLN A 103 -16.99 -11.84 12.12
C GLN A 103 -16.72 -12.47 10.74
N VAL A 104 -15.59 -12.12 10.18
CA VAL A 104 -15.10 -12.66 8.90
C VAL A 104 -13.63 -12.99 9.05
N GLU A 105 -13.26 -14.20 8.65
CA GLU A 105 -11.87 -14.59 8.47
C GLU A 105 -11.45 -14.38 7.02
N ILE A 106 -10.39 -13.62 6.81
CA ILE A 106 -9.79 -13.34 5.51
C ILE A 106 -8.48 -14.09 5.46
N GLN A 107 -8.36 -15.01 4.51
CA GLN A 107 -7.12 -15.75 4.24
C GLN A 107 -6.56 -15.30 2.90
N PHE A 108 -5.30 -14.84 2.87
CA PHE A 108 -4.62 -14.57 1.61
C PHE A 108 -3.27 -15.26 1.51
N ARG A 109 -2.79 -15.39 0.29
CA ARG A 109 -1.45 -15.87 -0.07
C ARG A 109 -0.88 -14.98 -1.17
N LEU A 110 0.39 -14.62 -1.02
CA LEU A 110 1.19 -13.96 -2.05
C LEU A 110 2.13 -14.99 -2.65
N MET A 111 2.06 -15.17 -3.96
CA MET A 111 2.83 -16.14 -4.71
C MET A 111 3.85 -15.43 -5.60
N ASP A 112 5.08 -15.95 -5.65
CA ASP A 112 6.08 -15.62 -6.66
C ASP A 112 5.77 -16.46 -7.92
N VAL A 113 5.46 -15.81 -9.02
CA VAL A 113 5.06 -16.49 -10.27
C VAL A 113 6.23 -17.20 -10.91
N ALA A 114 7.42 -16.60 -10.89
CA ALA A 114 8.62 -17.17 -11.50
C ALA A 114 9.16 -18.36 -10.71
N LYS A 115 9.22 -18.23 -9.38
CA LYS A 115 9.70 -19.30 -8.49
C LYS A 115 8.64 -20.36 -8.19
N LYS A 116 7.38 -20.11 -8.55
CA LYS A 116 6.23 -21.01 -8.28
C LYS A 116 6.10 -21.36 -6.80
N SER A 117 6.34 -20.39 -5.93
CA SER A 117 6.37 -20.57 -4.49
C SER A 117 5.59 -19.47 -3.77
N GLN A 118 5.15 -19.77 -2.56
CA GLN A 118 4.53 -18.77 -1.70
C GLN A 118 5.62 -17.89 -1.07
N LEU A 119 5.46 -16.55 -1.17
CA LEU A 119 6.31 -15.58 -0.49
C LEU A 119 5.84 -15.33 0.94
N THR A 120 4.53 -15.09 1.10
CA THR A 120 3.92 -14.85 2.40
C THR A 120 2.43 -15.16 2.37
N GLY A 121 1.79 -15.11 3.51
CA GLY A 121 0.34 -15.25 3.66
C GLY A 121 -0.08 -14.99 5.08
N LEU A 122 -1.34 -14.64 5.25
CA LEU A 122 -1.92 -14.30 6.54
C LEU A 122 -3.38 -14.75 6.59
N ALA A 123 -3.84 -15.11 7.80
CA ALA A 123 -5.24 -15.25 8.13
C ALA A 123 -5.59 -14.23 9.21
N ILE A 124 -6.60 -13.40 8.96
CA ILE A 124 -7.04 -12.34 9.88
C ILE A 124 -8.54 -12.51 10.10
N THR A 125 -8.95 -12.55 11.37
CA THR A 125 -10.37 -12.52 11.75
C THR A 125 -10.72 -11.13 12.26
N VAL A 126 -11.72 -10.50 11.64
CA VAL A 126 -12.18 -9.15 11.98
C VAL A 126 -13.71 -9.08 11.98
N PRO A 127 -14.31 -8.13 12.71
CA PRO A 127 -15.70 -7.77 12.51
C PRO A 127 -15.95 -7.28 11.07
N THR A 128 -17.14 -7.50 10.53
CA THR A 128 -17.52 -7.02 9.17
C THR A 128 -17.39 -5.51 9.02
N THR A 129 -17.42 -4.75 10.10
CA THR A 129 -17.18 -3.28 10.12
C THR A 129 -15.71 -2.90 9.92
N GLN A 130 -14.78 -3.83 10.02
CA GLN A 130 -13.33 -3.59 9.92
C GLN A 130 -12.68 -4.19 8.66
N LEU A 131 -13.48 -4.57 7.67
CA LEU A 131 -12.98 -5.17 6.42
C LEU A 131 -11.96 -4.29 5.70
N ARG A 132 -12.20 -2.97 5.69
CA ARG A 132 -11.28 -2.01 5.07
C ARG A 132 -9.94 -1.95 5.78
N ALA A 133 -9.93 -1.88 7.11
CA ALA A 133 -8.71 -1.91 7.89
C ALA A 133 -7.91 -3.21 7.69
N ALA A 134 -8.60 -4.34 7.57
CA ALA A 134 -7.97 -5.62 7.25
C ALA A 134 -7.37 -5.62 5.83
N ALA A 135 -8.04 -5.00 4.84
CA ALA A 135 -7.52 -4.87 3.48
C ALA A 135 -6.23 -4.03 3.45
N HIS A 136 -6.20 -2.89 4.15
CA HIS A 136 -5.00 -2.05 4.28
C HIS A 136 -3.85 -2.82 4.94
N ARG A 137 -4.14 -3.61 5.98
CA ARG A 137 -3.12 -4.46 6.61
C ARG A 137 -2.57 -5.53 5.68
N ILE A 138 -3.42 -6.14 4.87
CA ILE A 138 -2.97 -7.10 3.84
C ILE A 138 -2.09 -6.38 2.80
N ALA A 139 -2.47 -5.18 2.37
CA ALA A 139 -1.66 -4.37 1.46
C ALA A 139 -0.28 -4.05 2.05
N ASP A 140 -0.18 -3.71 3.36
CA ASP A 140 1.10 -3.52 4.06
C ASP A 140 1.99 -4.75 3.98
N VAL A 141 1.43 -5.94 4.27
CA VAL A 141 2.18 -7.21 4.22
C VAL A 141 2.66 -7.54 2.81
N ILE A 142 1.83 -7.29 1.79
CA ILE A 142 2.20 -7.50 0.38
C ILE A 142 3.31 -6.52 -0.02
N TYR A 143 3.17 -5.26 0.34
CA TYR A 143 4.13 -4.21 0.05
C TYR A 143 5.51 -4.55 0.63
N GLU A 144 5.56 -4.87 1.91
CA GLU A 144 6.79 -5.24 2.62
C GLU A 144 7.45 -6.49 2.00
N ALA A 145 6.67 -7.51 1.69
CA ALA A 145 7.19 -8.75 1.10
C ALA A 145 7.81 -8.54 -0.31
N LEU A 146 7.36 -7.54 -1.07
CA LEU A 146 7.81 -7.30 -2.44
C LEU A 146 8.85 -6.17 -2.55
N THR A 147 8.89 -5.23 -1.60
CA THR A 147 9.80 -4.08 -1.64
C THR A 147 10.90 -4.14 -0.57
N GLY A 148 10.66 -4.84 0.52
CA GLY A 148 11.51 -4.84 1.72
C GLY A 148 11.22 -3.67 2.67
N ASP A 149 10.39 -2.72 2.28
CA ASP A 149 10.01 -1.55 3.10
C ASP A 149 8.68 -1.78 3.80
N VAL A 150 8.53 -1.22 5.00
CA VAL A 150 7.28 -1.34 5.79
C VAL A 150 6.15 -0.57 5.10
N GLY A 151 5.01 -1.24 4.89
CA GLY A 151 3.80 -0.60 4.39
C GLY A 151 3.20 0.37 5.41
N VAL A 152 2.50 1.40 4.92
CA VAL A 152 1.86 2.44 5.75
C VAL A 152 0.37 2.61 5.47
N PHE A 153 -0.24 1.68 4.74
CA PHE A 153 -1.65 1.79 4.33
C PHE A 153 -2.63 1.65 5.50
N SER A 154 -2.28 0.87 6.53
CA SER A 154 -3.07 0.72 7.75
C SER A 154 -2.88 1.87 8.75
N THR A 155 -2.15 2.93 8.40
CA THR A 155 -1.99 4.12 9.24
C THR A 155 -3.14 5.10 9.07
N ARG A 156 -3.15 6.15 9.88
CA ARG A 156 -4.12 7.25 9.78
C ARG A 156 -3.40 8.56 9.56
N ILE A 157 -4.06 9.47 8.83
CA ILE A 157 -3.57 10.83 8.62
C ILE A 157 -4.39 11.81 9.47
N ALA A 158 -3.70 12.78 10.05
CA ALA A 158 -4.34 13.93 10.69
C ALA A 158 -4.01 15.18 9.86
N TYR A 159 -5.04 15.97 9.58
CA TYR A 159 -4.90 17.18 8.76
C TYR A 159 -5.86 18.27 9.19
N VAL A 160 -5.50 19.52 8.90
CA VAL A 160 -6.35 20.67 9.16
C VAL A 160 -7.09 21.06 7.89
N LEU A 161 -8.42 21.03 7.96
CA LEU A 161 -9.28 21.50 6.88
C LEU A 161 -9.68 22.97 7.17
N LYS A 162 -9.36 23.86 6.23
CA LYS A 162 -9.79 25.28 6.28
C LYS A 162 -11.02 25.47 5.41
N ARG A 163 -12.10 26.01 5.99
CA ARG A 163 -13.32 26.42 5.27
C ARG A 163 -13.65 27.88 5.63
N GLY A 164 -13.32 28.81 4.75
CA GLY A 164 -13.43 30.26 5.05
C GLY A 164 -12.51 30.64 6.21
N ASN A 165 -13.08 31.13 7.30
CA ASN A 165 -12.35 31.52 8.52
C ASN A 165 -12.37 30.44 9.62
N LYS A 166 -12.94 29.26 9.33
CA LYS A 166 -12.99 28.14 10.27
C LYS A 166 -11.92 27.10 9.94
N TYR A 167 -11.38 26.48 10.97
CA TYR A 167 -10.40 25.40 10.88
C TYR A 167 -10.94 24.19 11.62
N ALA A 168 -10.88 23.02 11.01
CA ALA A 168 -11.25 21.75 11.62
C ALA A 168 -10.06 20.79 11.59
N LEU A 169 -9.71 20.18 12.71
CA LEU A 169 -8.78 19.06 12.77
C LEU A 169 -9.53 17.79 12.40
N GLN A 170 -9.07 17.12 11.34
CA GLN A 170 -9.65 15.86 10.89
C GLN A 170 -8.64 14.74 10.98
N VAL A 171 -9.15 13.52 11.19
CA VAL A 171 -8.39 12.27 11.13
C VAL A 171 -9.10 11.34 10.17
N ALA A 172 -8.34 10.73 9.25
CA ALA A 172 -8.86 9.79 8.26
C ALA A 172 -7.91 8.59 8.12
N ASP A 173 -8.37 7.53 7.44
CA ASP A 173 -7.50 6.47 6.97
C ASP A 173 -6.46 7.04 5.98
N ALA A 174 -5.34 6.36 5.76
CA ALA A 174 -4.23 6.85 4.93
C ALA A 174 -4.65 7.21 3.49
N ASP A 175 -5.75 6.65 3.00
CA ASP A 175 -6.34 6.95 1.70
C ASP A 175 -7.41 8.06 1.70
N GLY A 176 -7.61 8.69 2.86
CA GLY A 176 -8.60 9.75 3.06
C GLY A 176 -10.02 9.27 3.35
N TYR A 177 -10.25 7.95 3.38
CA TYR A 177 -11.55 7.40 3.73
C TYR A 177 -11.86 7.60 5.23
N ASN A 178 -13.15 7.58 5.59
CA ASN A 178 -13.61 7.64 6.98
C ASN A 178 -13.09 8.87 7.74
N ALA A 179 -13.06 10.04 7.09
CA ALA A 179 -12.63 11.28 7.71
C ALA A 179 -13.58 11.71 8.83
N GLN A 180 -13.04 11.98 10.00
CA GLN A 180 -13.77 12.41 11.20
C GLN A 180 -13.22 13.74 11.70
N SER A 181 -14.11 14.68 12.03
CA SER A 181 -13.73 15.95 12.68
C SER A 181 -13.48 15.68 14.17
N ILE A 182 -12.33 16.08 14.65
CA ILE A 182 -11.94 15.93 16.06
C ILE A 182 -12.17 17.24 16.81
N ILE A 183 -11.88 18.38 16.16
CA ILE A 183 -12.04 19.73 16.71
C ILE A 183 -12.48 20.65 15.56
N GLU A 184 -13.43 21.55 15.86
CA GLU A 184 -13.92 22.59 14.96
C GLU A 184 -13.71 23.99 15.55
#